data_00264dc1198b38996ff9d7c60fb28af8
#
_entry.id   00264dc1198b38996ff9d7c60fb28af8
#
_cell.length_a   1.000
_cell.length_b   1.000
_cell.length_c   1.000
_cell.angle_alpha   90.00
_cell.angle_beta   90.00
_cell.angle_gamma   90.00
#
_symmetry.space_group_name_H-M   'P 1'
#
loop_
_entity.id
_entity.type
_entity.pdbx_description
1 polymer ?
#
loop_
_entity_poly.entity_id
_entity_poly.type
_entity_poly.pdbx_seq_one_letter_code
_entity_poly.pdbx_strand_id
1 'polypeptide(L)'
;DVYKRQAMESMRQSNGLAPFPVRSESVYDTFGVGHSSTSISAALGMIAAAEKKNEKRHVTAVIGDGAMTAGMAYEALAHAGSIDKNLLVILNDNQMSISENIGGMRNYLARIWASKTYNRIRESGKSVLTYLPGAKEFARKAEIHAKGMIAPGSLFEELGFEYFGPVDGHDANNLINILDDLKHIHGPKFLH
;
A
#
# COMPACT_ATOMS: atom_id res chain seq x y z
N ASP A 1 8.37 10.29 -13.72
CA ASP A 1 7.35 10.15 -14.75
C ASP A 1 8.00 9.90 -16.11
N VAL A 2 7.94 8.66 -16.59
CA VAL A 2 8.63 8.22 -17.82
C VAL A 2 8.12 8.98 -19.06
N TYR A 3 6.84 9.30 -19.10
CA TYR A 3 6.17 9.91 -20.25
C TYR A 3 6.42 11.42 -20.36
N LYS A 4 6.79 12.06 -19.26
CA LYS A 4 7.11 13.49 -19.21
C LYS A 4 8.60 13.76 -19.20
N ARG A 5 9.46 12.75 -19.31
CA ARG A 5 10.91 12.85 -19.13
C ARG A 5 11.55 14.00 -19.93
N GLN A 6 11.15 14.16 -21.19
CA GLN A 6 11.70 15.20 -22.07
C GLN A 6 11.29 16.63 -21.66
N ALA A 7 10.17 16.77 -20.95
CA ALA A 7 9.67 18.06 -20.48
C ALA A 7 10.06 18.37 -19.03
N MET A 8 10.75 17.45 -18.33
CA MET A 8 11.11 17.60 -16.90
C MET A 8 11.98 18.83 -16.62
N GLU A 9 12.81 19.25 -17.59
CA GLU A 9 13.65 20.44 -17.45
C GLU A 9 12.84 21.74 -17.32
N SER A 10 11.60 21.74 -17.83
CA SER A 10 10.69 22.89 -17.73
C SER A 10 9.83 22.89 -16.47
N MET A 11 10.01 21.91 -15.57
CA MET A 11 9.21 21.81 -14.36
C MET A 11 9.32 23.07 -13.50
N ARG A 12 8.17 23.58 -13.04
CA ARG A 12 8.04 24.80 -12.25
C ARG A 12 8.45 26.09 -12.98
N GLN A 13 8.64 26.05 -14.27
CA GLN A 13 8.89 27.24 -15.08
C GLN A 13 7.59 27.75 -15.70
N SER A 14 7.58 29.02 -16.12
CA SER A 14 6.45 29.59 -16.84
C SER A 14 6.20 28.80 -18.13
N ASN A 15 4.97 28.38 -18.37
CA ASN A 15 4.59 27.52 -19.50
C ASN A 15 5.27 26.14 -19.52
N GLY A 16 5.89 25.73 -18.42
CA GLY A 16 6.47 24.40 -18.24
C GLY A 16 5.53 23.44 -17.50
N LEU A 17 6.07 22.28 -17.12
CA LEU A 17 5.32 21.30 -16.34
C LEU A 17 4.97 21.84 -14.95
N ALA A 18 3.76 21.53 -14.50
CA ALA A 18 3.34 21.77 -13.12
C ALA A 18 4.23 21.02 -12.11
N PRO A 19 4.37 21.56 -10.88
CA PRO A 19 5.18 20.92 -9.84
C PRO A 19 4.58 19.62 -9.29
N PHE A 20 3.33 19.34 -9.61
CA PHE A 20 2.56 18.19 -9.16
C PHE A 20 1.78 17.57 -10.33
N PRO A 21 1.31 16.32 -10.23
CA PRO A 21 0.49 15.71 -11.27
C PRO A 21 -0.74 16.54 -11.61
N VAL A 22 -0.95 16.79 -12.88
CA VAL A 22 -2.10 17.54 -13.42
C VAL A 22 -2.69 16.78 -14.59
N ARG A 23 -3.98 16.45 -14.52
CA ARG A 23 -4.68 15.61 -15.50
C ARG A 23 -4.66 16.15 -16.93
N SER A 24 -4.52 17.45 -17.10
CA SER A 24 -4.42 18.07 -18.43
C SER A 24 -3.07 17.90 -19.10
N GLU A 25 -2.04 17.50 -18.36
CA GLU A 25 -0.69 17.34 -18.91
C GLU A 25 -0.43 15.96 -19.49
N SER A 26 -1.12 14.92 -18.99
CA SER A 26 -0.94 13.56 -19.46
C SER A 26 -2.15 12.68 -19.17
N VAL A 27 -2.44 11.75 -20.08
CA VAL A 27 -3.48 10.71 -19.88
C VAL A 27 -3.12 9.74 -18.76
N TYR A 28 -1.85 9.71 -18.34
CA TYR A 28 -1.35 8.89 -17.23
C TYR A 28 -1.44 9.58 -15.88
N ASP A 29 -1.77 10.87 -15.85
CA ASP A 29 -2.03 11.60 -14.60
C ASP A 29 -3.49 11.39 -14.20
N THR A 30 -3.74 10.29 -13.50
CA THR A 30 -5.11 9.85 -13.16
C THR A 30 -5.78 10.74 -12.12
N PHE A 31 -5.00 11.49 -11.33
CA PHE A 31 -5.51 12.34 -10.26
C PHE A 31 -4.63 13.60 -10.12
N GLY A 32 -5.26 14.77 -10.14
CA GLY A 32 -4.58 16.05 -9.87
C GLY A 32 -4.44 16.25 -8.37
N VAL A 33 -3.20 16.49 -7.89
CA VAL A 33 -2.92 16.62 -6.47
C VAL A 33 -1.75 17.55 -6.20
N GLY A 34 -1.80 18.27 -5.09
CA GLY A 34 -0.70 19.08 -4.58
C GLY A 34 -0.39 18.79 -3.11
N HIS A 35 -1.27 18.07 -2.41
CA HIS A 35 -1.12 17.67 -1.01
C HIS A 35 -0.82 16.17 -0.92
N SER A 36 0.13 15.79 -0.05
CA SER A 36 0.40 14.38 0.25
C SER A 36 -0.78 13.71 0.97
N SER A 37 -0.73 12.40 1.12
CA SER A 37 -1.67 11.62 1.97
C SER A 37 -3.09 11.46 1.43
N THR A 38 -3.36 11.90 0.21
CA THR A 38 -4.70 11.88 -0.41
C THR A 38 -4.99 10.64 -1.24
N SER A 39 -3.98 9.83 -1.55
CA SER A 39 -4.08 8.74 -2.54
C SER A 39 -5.12 7.69 -2.19
N ILE A 40 -5.28 7.32 -0.92
CA ILE A 40 -6.21 6.27 -0.48
C ILE A 40 -7.66 6.71 -0.67
N SER A 41 -8.03 7.92 -0.20
CA SER A 41 -9.37 8.48 -0.39
C SER A 41 -9.72 8.65 -1.87
N ALA A 42 -8.75 9.14 -2.67
CA ALA A 42 -8.94 9.28 -4.11
C ALA A 42 -9.18 7.93 -4.79
N ALA A 43 -8.40 6.91 -4.42
CA ALA A 43 -8.57 5.56 -4.92
C ALA A 43 -9.93 4.96 -4.58
N LEU A 44 -10.43 5.17 -3.37
CA LEU A 44 -11.79 4.76 -2.97
C LEU A 44 -12.86 5.42 -3.83
N GLY A 45 -12.73 6.72 -4.07
CA GLY A 45 -13.64 7.43 -4.96
C GLY A 45 -13.62 6.88 -6.39
N MET A 46 -12.45 6.51 -6.91
CA MET A 46 -12.30 5.90 -8.24
C MET A 46 -12.97 4.52 -8.30
N ILE A 47 -12.83 3.68 -7.27
CA ILE A 47 -13.50 2.38 -7.19
C ILE A 47 -15.01 2.57 -7.15
N ALA A 48 -15.52 3.43 -6.29
CA ALA A 48 -16.94 3.70 -6.16
C ALA A 48 -17.54 4.23 -7.48
N ALA A 49 -16.82 5.08 -8.19
CA ALA A 49 -17.24 5.59 -9.50
C ALA A 49 -17.25 4.50 -10.57
N ALA A 50 -16.25 3.62 -10.60
CA ALA A 50 -16.17 2.51 -11.55
C ALA A 50 -17.33 1.52 -11.34
N GLU A 51 -17.63 1.17 -10.09
CA GLU A 51 -18.75 0.28 -9.76
C GLU A 51 -20.10 0.86 -10.19
N LYS A 52 -20.33 2.16 -9.92
CA LYS A 52 -21.58 2.83 -10.37
C LYS A 52 -21.74 2.84 -11.89
N LYS A 53 -20.62 2.76 -12.61
CA LYS A 53 -20.61 2.67 -14.08
C LYS A 53 -20.57 1.24 -14.60
N ASN A 54 -20.58 0.23 -13.72
CA ASN A 54 -20.37 -1.18 -14.07
C ASN A 54 -19.05 -1.43 -14.82
N GLU A 55 -18.02 -0.64 -14.52
CA GLU A 55 -16.68 -0.80 -15.08
C GLU A 55 -15.83 -1.65 -14.14
N LYS A 56 -15.14 -2.66 -14.69
CA LYS A 56 -14.14 -3.42 -13.94
C LYS A 56 -12.82 -2.66 -13.96
N ARG A 57 -12.38 -2.19 -12.79
CA ARG A 57 -11.11 -1.48 -12.64
C ARG A 57 -10.31 -2.03 -11.46
N HIS A 58 -9.02 -2.17 -11.65
CA HIS A 58 -8.07 -2.34 -10.55
C HIS A 58 -7.58 -0.95 -10.15
N VAL A 59 -7.70 -0.62 -8.88
CA VAL A 59 -7.25 0.66 -8.35
C VAL A 59 -6.20 0.39 -7.27
N THR A 60 -5.04 1.03 -7.43
CA THR A 60 -3.93 0.92 -6.49
C THR A 60 -3.57 2.31 -5.98
N ALA A 61 -3.53 2.46 -4.66
CA ALA A 61 -3.02 3.65 -4.00
C ALA A 61 -1.59 3.39 -3.51
N VAL A 62 -0.63 4.20 -3.93
CA VAL A 62 0.74 4.17 -3.40
C VAL A 62 0.89 5.33 -2.42
N ILE A 63 1.41 5.04 -1.24
CA ILE A 63 1.64 6.02 -0.18
C ILE A 63 2.99 5.79 0.48
N GLY A 64 3.74 6.86 0.73
CA GLY A 64 4.99 6.79 1.49
C GLY A 64 4.75 6.74 3.00
N ASP A 65 5.70 6.20 3.75
CA ASP A 65 5.66 6.09 5.22
C ASP A 65 5.51 7.46 5.91
N GLY A 66 6.19 8.50 5.40
CA GLY A 66 6.00 9.86 5.88
C GLY A 66 4.58 10.40 5.63
N ALA A 67 4.00 10.13 4.46
CA ALA A 67 2.63 10.52 4.13
C ALA A 67 1.58 9.74 4.94
N MET A 68 1.89 8.53 5.38
CA MET A 68 1.04 7.72 6.27
C MET A 68 0.86 8.34 7.67
N THR A 69 1.70 9.29 8.08
CA THR A 69 1.58 9.93 9.39
C THR A 69 0.44 10.94 9.48
N ALA A 70 -0.16 11.34 8.36
CA ALA A 70 -1.25 12.29 8.32
C ALA A 70 -2.60 11.67 8.75
N GLY A 71 -3.40 12.41 9.51
CA GLY A 71 -4.72 11.96 10.00
C GLY A 71 -5.65 11.52 8.86
N MET A 72 -5.65 12.25 7.74
CA MET A 72 -6.48 11.92 6.57
C MET A 72 -6.15 10.55 5.96
N ALA A 73 -4.91 10.07 6.07
CA ALA A 73 -4.53 8.72 5.64
C ALA A 73 -5.20 7.65 6.51
N TYR A 74 -5.26 7.88 7.83
CA TYR A 74 -5.93 6.96 8.76
C TYR A 74 -7.45 6.95 8.59
N GLU A 75 -8.06 8.11 8.38
CA GLU A 75 -9.49 8.20 8.08
C GLU A 75 -9.82 7.41 6.80
N ALA A 76 -8.98 7.57 5.77
CA ALA A 76 -9.14 6.84 4.52
C ALA A 76 -8.94 5.32 4.68
N LEU A 77 -7.94 4.89 5.47
CA LEU A 77 -7.73 3.47 5.79
C LEU A 77 -8.91 2.89 6.56
N ALA A 78 -9.36 3.56 7.62
CA ALA A 78 -10.50 3.10 8.40
C ALA A 78 -11.76 2.96 7.53
N HIS A 79 -12.00 3.92 6.63
CA HIS A 79 -13.10 3.84 5.68
C HIS A 79 -12.90 2.69 4.69
N ALA A 80 -11.70 2.56 4.09
CA ALA A 80 -11.40 1.52 3.11
C ALA A 80 -11.57 0.11 3.66
N GLY A 81 -11.11 -0.12 4.89
CA GLY A 81 -11.23 -1.43 5.52
C GLY A 81 -12.64 -1.76 6.00
N SER A 82 -13.51 -0.74 6.20
CA SER A 82 -14.91 -0.95 6.58
C SER A 82 -15.82 -1.32 5.40
N ILE A 83 -15.35 -1.12 4.18
CA ILE A 83 -16.09 -1.43 2.96
C ILE A 83 -15.36 -2.53 2.17
N ASP A 84 -16.10 -3.55 1.76
CA ASP A 84 -15.54 -4.68 1.00
C ASP A 84 -15.30 -4.26 -0.47
N LYS A 85 -14.25 -3.47 -0.69
CA LYS A 85 -13.83 -2.98 -2.01
C LYS A 85 -12.47 -3.54 -2.38
N ASN A 86 -12.30 -3.85 -3.66
CA ASN A 86 -11.07 -4.41 -4.18
C ASN A 86 -9.98 -3.32 -4.36
N LEU A 87 -9.52 -2.76 -3.25
CA LEU A 87 -8.46 -1.77 -3.18
C LEU A 87 -7.12 -2.42 -2.84
N LEU A 88 -6.07 -2.05 -3.55
CA LEU A 88 -4.69 -2.33 -3.15
C LEU A 88 -4.05 -1.04 -2.65
N VAL A 89 -3.60 -1.02 -1.40
CA VAL A 89 -2.75 0.03 -0.85
C VAL A 89 -1.32 -0.49 -0.79
N ILE A 90 -0.38 0.23 -1.38
CA ILE A 90 1.05 -0.08 -1.32
C ILE A 90 1.73 0.97 -0.44
N LEU A 91 2.27 0.54 0.69
CA LEU A 91 3.12 1.35 1.53
C LEU A 91 4.57 1.25 1.05
N ASN A 92 5.09 2.36 0.52
CA ASN A 92 6.50 2.50 0.18
C ASN A 92 7.25 3.04 1.39
N ASP A 93 7.87 2.13 2.15
CA ASP A 93 8.59 2.45 3.38
C ASP A 93 10.10 2.45 3.15
N ASN A 94 10.69 3.63 3.18
CA ASN A 94 12.14 3.82 3.16
C ASN A 94 12.66 4.44 4.47
N GLN A 95 11.79 4.54 5.49
CA GLN A 95 12.06 5.13 6.80
C GLN A 95 12.41 6.64 6.74
N MET A 96 12.16 7.28 5.60
CA MET A 96 12.51 8.67 5.35
C MET A 96 11.30 9.46 4.85
N SER A 97 11.17 10.67 5.40
CA SER A 97 10.38 11.75 4.84
C SER A 97 11.33 12.81 4.27
N ILE A 98 11.01 14.11 4.39
CA ILE A 98 11.98 15.20 4.13
C ILE A 98 13.14 15.12 5.16
N SER A 99 12.83 14.67 6.38
CA SER A 99 13.75 14.29 7.45
C SER A 99 13.38 12.90 7.96
N GLU A 100 14.11 12.37 8.93
CA GLU A 100 13.72 11.12 9.58
C GLU A 100 12.30 11.21 10.14
N ASN A 101 11.48 10.20 9.88
CA ASN A 101 10.13 10.13 10.42
C ASN A 101 10.16 10.06 11.94
N ILE A 102 9.26 10.75 12.60
CA ILE A 102 9.08 10.73 14.05
C ILE A 102 7.65 10.29 14.40
N GLY A 103 7.47 9.79 15.64
CA GLY A 103 6.14 9.49 16.17
C GLY A 103 5.78 8.00 16.18
N GLY A 104 4.54 7.72 16.56
CA GLY A 104 4.05 6.36 16.82
C GLY A 104 4.08 5.44 15.61
N MET A 105 3.78 5.94 14.42
CA MET A 105 3.79 5.15 13.19
C MET A 105 5.21 4.68 12.84
N ARG A 106 6.21 5.55 12.92
CA ARG A 106 7.61 5.15 12.75
C ARG A 106 7.99 4.02 13.69
N ASN A 107 7.64 4.18 14.97
CA ASN A 107 7.95 3.15 15.97
C ASN A 107 7.23 1.83 15.68
N TYR A 108 6.01 1.90 15.17
CA TYR A 108 5.25 0.72 14.77
C TYR A 108 5.89 0.03 13.57
N LEU A 109 6.20 0.75 12.49
CA LEU A 109 6.86 0.21 11.29
C LEU A 109 8.25 -0.34 11.62
N ALA A 110 9.03 0.38 12.43
CA ALA A 110 10.35 -0.10 12.89
C ALA A 110 10.26 -1.43 13.67
N ARG A 111 9.19 -1.63 14.47
CA ARG A 111 8.96 -2.93 15.15
C ARG A 111 8.63 -4.05 14.18
N ILE A 112 7.88 -3.75 13.11
CA ILE A 112 7.62 -4.73 12.04
C ILE A 112 8.94 -5.19 11.43
N TRP A 113 9.82 -4.24 11.05
CA TRP A 113 11.14 -4.55 10.48
C TRP A 113 12.05 -5.31 11.45
N ALA A 114 12.04 -4.96 12.73
CA ALA A 114 12.87 -5.59 13.75
C ALA A 114 12.34 -6.96 14.21
N SER A 115 11.16 -7.37 13.80
CA SER A 115 10.57 -8.62 14.29
C SER A 115 11.34 -9.84 13.77
N LYS A 116 11.59 -10.80 14.67
CA LYS A 116 12.22 -12.08 14.31
C LYS A 116 11.40 -12.89 13.31
N THR A 117 10.09 -12.64 13.25
CA THR A 117 9.17 -13.26 12.31
C THR A 117 9.46 -12.78 10.88
N TYR A 118 9.76 -11.50 10.69
CA TYR A 118 10.19 -10.97 9.40
C TYR A 118 11.46 -11.66 8.87
N ASN A 119 12.49 -11.78 9.73
CA ASN A 119 13.73 -12.45 9.35
C ASN A 119 13.53 -13.92 8.98
N ARG A 120 12.60 -14.62 9.65
CA ARG A 120 12.22 -16.00 9.29
C ARG A 120 11.45 -16.07 7.96
N ILE A 121 10.53 -15.16 7.69
CA ILE A 121 9.78 -15.13 6.44
C ILE A 121 10.71 -14.80 5.27
N ARG A 122 11.66 -13.88 5.44
CA ARG A 122 12.68 -13.57 4.44
C ARG A 122 13.56 -14.77 4.10
N GLU A 123 13.92 -15.58 5.09
CA GLU A 123 14.70 -16.81 4.88
C GLU A 123 13.85 -17.97 4.33
N SER A 124 12.56 -18.05 4.72
CA SER A 124 11.63 -19.12 4.31
C SER A 124 10.83 -18.83 3.06
N GLY A 125 10.85 -17.61 2.55
CA GLY A 125 10.05 -17.14 1.40
C GLY A 125 10.34 -17.82 0.07
N LYS A 126 11.20 -18.84 0.06
CA LYS A 126 11.41 -19.73 -1.08
C LYS A 126 10.56 -21.02 -1.06
N SER A 127 9.73 -21.29 -0.03
CA SER A 127 9.24 -22.66 0.15
C SER A 127 7.81 -22.85 0.69
N VAL A 128 6.99 -21.82 0.96
CA VAL A 128 5.74 -22.05 1.71
C VAL A 128 4.46 -21.59 1.00
N LEU A 129 4.47 -21.25 -0.26
CA LEU A 129 3.23 -20.95 -1.00
C LEU A 129 2.61 -22.15 -1.72
N THR A 130 3.04 -23.37 -1.40
CA THR A 130 2.47 -24.58 -1.99
C THR A 130 1.81 -25.43 -0.91
N TYR A 131 0.51 -25.68 -1.10
CA TYR A 131 -0.38 -26.68 -0.46
C TYR A 131 -1.23 -26.26 0.75
N LEU A 132 -2.51 -26.30 0.48
CA LEU A 132 -3.73 -26.60 1.25
C LEU A 132 -4.71 -25.41 1.45
N PRO A 133 -5.83 -25.37 0.71
CA PRO A 133 -6.96 -24.49 0.98
C PRO A 133 -7.72 -25.00 2.21
N GLY A 134 -8.01 -24.12 3.16
CA GLY A 134 -8.89 -24.40 4.31
C GLY A 134 -8.21 -24.50 5.67
N ALA A 135 -6.98 -25.00 5.78
CA ALA A 135 -6.27 -25.10 7.06
C ALA A 135 -5.59 -23.76 7.47
N LYS A 136 -5.38 -22.86 6.52
CA LYS A 136 -4.69 -21.58 6.73
C LYS A 136 -5.45 -20.61 7.63
N GLU A 137 -6.77 -20.60 7.53
CA GLU A 137 -7.58 -19.60 8.26
C GLU A 137 -7.69 -19.94 9.75
N PHE A 138 -7.77 -21.22 10.08
CA PHE A 138 -7.83 -21.69 11.46
C PHE A 138 -6.45 -21.59 12.15
N ALA A 139 -5.38 -21.95 11.45
CA ALA A 139 -4.01 -21.82 11.95
C ALA A 139 -3.63 -20.35 12.17
N ARG A 140 -4.05 -19.43 11.27
CA ARG A 140 -3.81 -17.98 11.40
C ARG A 140 -4.52 -17.39 12.62
N LYS A 141 -5.78 -17.73 12.85
CA LYS A 141 -6.53 -17.26 14.03
C LYS A 141 -5.97 -17.82 15.35
N ALA A 142 -5.57 -19.07 15.37
CA ALA A 142 -4.98 -19.70 16.55
C ALA A 142 -3.59 -19.12 16.88
N GLU A 143 -2.79 -18.79 15.88
CA GLU A 143 -1.46 -18.22 16.05
C GLU A 143 -1.49 -16.77 16.56
N ILE A 144 -2.48 -15.97 16.13
CA ILE A 144 -2.70 -14.59 16.59
C ILE A 144 -3.09 -14.58 18.07
N HIS A 145 -3.94 -15.52 18.52
CA HIS A 145 -4.40 -15.60 19.91
C HIS A 145 -3.36 -16.20 20.86
N ALA A 146 -2.43 -17.02 20.38
CA ALA A 146 -1.46 -17.70 21.23
C ALA A 146 -0.23 -16.83 21.60
N LYS A 147 0.02 -15.75 20.90
CA LYS A 147 1.30 -15.04 21.04
C LYS A 147 1.27 -13.74 21.80
N GLY A 148 0.15 -13.14 22.17
CA GLY A 148 0.13 -11.89 22.96
C GLY A 148 1.14 -10.82 22.51
N MET A 149 1.78 -11.02 21.36
CA MET A 149 2.77 -10.15 20.73
C MET A 149 2.09 -9.50 19.52
N ILE A 150 2.27 -8.20 19.36
CA ILE A 150 1.84 -7.44 18.20
C ILE A 150 2.43 -8.10 16.96
N ALA A 151 1.59 -8.81 16.20
CA ALA A 151 2.02 -9.41 14.94
C ALA A 151 2.34 -8.29 13.94
N PRO A 152 3.33 -8.47 13.05
CA PRO A 152 3.58 -7.53 11.96
C PRO A 152 2.28 -7.31 11.18
N GLY A 153 1.89 -6.03 11.00
CA GLY A 153 0.69 -5.69 10.23
C GLY A 153 -0.62 -5.69 11.01
N SER A 154 -0.64 -6.08 12.30
CA SER A 154 -1.87 -6.18 13.10
C SER A 154 -2.74 -4.92 13.07
N LEU A 155 -2.15 -3.73 13.05
CA LEU A 155 -2.89 -2.47 12.92
C LEU A 155 -3.72 -2.43 11.62
N PHE A 156 -3.13 -2.83 10.51
CA PHE A 156 -3.81 -2.81 9.21
C PHE A 156 -4.87 -3.91 9.12
N GLU A 157 -4.60 -5.06 9.73
CA GLU A 157 -5.57 -6.16 9.82
C GLU A 157 -6.78 -5.78 10.71
N GLU A 158 -6.56 -5.08 11.82
CA GLU A 158 -7.64 -4.55 12.66
C GLU A 158 -8.44 -3.46 11.96
N LEU A 159 -7.82 -2.70 11.06
CA LEU A 159 -8.53 -1.76 10.19
C LEU A 159 -9.30 -2.45 9.05
N GLY A 160 -9.21 -3.78 8.91
CA GLY A 160 -9.96 -4.57 7.93
C GLY A 160 -9.21 -4.88 6.64
N PHE A 161 -7.91 -4.64 6.57
CA PHE A 161 -7.08 -5.00 5.42
C PHE A 161 -6.50 -6.41 5.55
N GLU A 162 -6.34 -7.10 4.44
CA GLU A 162 -5.42 -8.22 4.37
C GLU A 162 -4.00 -7.71 4.17
N TYR A 163 -3.12 -7.96 5.15
CA TYR A 163 -1.75 -7.42 5.17
C TYR A 163 -0.76 -8.40 4.55
N PHE A 164 0.10 -7.86 3.68
CA PHE A 164 1.19 -8.55 3.00
C PHE A 164 2.50 -7.82 3.21
N GLY A 165 3.51 -8.51 3.69
CA GLY A 165 4.83 -7.92 3.82
C GLY A 165 5.41 -7.98 5.25
N PRO A 166 6.48 -7.21 5.48
CA PRO A 166 7.15 -6.34 4.51
C PRO A 166 7.91 -7.13 3.42
N VAL A 167 7.97 -6.55 2.22
CA VAL A 167 8.60 -7.11 1.03
C VAL A 167 9.75 -6.20 0.59
N ASP A 168 10.83 -6.77 0.09
CA ASP A 168 11.91 -6.00 -0.50
C ASP A 168 11.48 -5.45 -1.88
N GLY A 169 11.19 -4.16 -1.94
CA GLY A 169 10.77 -3.48 -3.18
C GLY A 169 11.87 -3.36 -4.24
N HIS A 170 13.14 -3.66 -3.91
CA HIS A 170 14.24 -3.70 -4.87
C HIS A 170 14.36 -5.05 -5.58
N ASP A 171 13.76 -6.11 -5.04
CA ASP A 171 13.61 -7.39 -5.75
C ASP A 171 12.40 -7.33 -6.69
N ALA A 172 12.62 -6.77 -7.89
CA ALA A 172 11.57 -6.55 -8.88
C ALA A 172 10.88 -7.87 -9.31
N ASN A 173 11.60 -8.98 -9.39
CA ASN A 173 11.01 -10.26 -9.79
C ASN A 173 10.04 -10.79 -8.73
N ASN A 174 10.45 -10.73 -7.47
CA ASN A 174 9.59 -11.12 -6.35
C ASN A 174 8.37 -10.19 -6.23
N LEU A 175 8.57 -8.88 -6.38
CA LEU A 175 7.49 -7.91 -6.33
C LEU A 175 6.44 -8.13 -7.44
N ILE A 176 6.86 -8.44 -8.67
CA ILE A 176 5.97 -8.75 -9.79
C ILE A 176 5.12 -9.99 -9.46
N ASN A 177 5.71 -11.05 -8.95
CA ASN A 177 4.99 -12.27 -8.57
C ASN A 177 3.95 -11.98 -7.48
N ILE A 178 4.32 -11.24 -6.44
CA ILE A 178 3.41 -10.86 -5.37
C ILE A 178 2.25 -10.01 -5.90
N LEU A 179 2.52 -9.02 -6.75
CA LEU A 179 1.47 -8.19 -7.35
C LEU A 179 0.54 -8.99 -8.25
N ASP A 180 1.05 -10.00 -8.92
CA ASP A 180 0.24 -10.90 -9.75
C ASP A 180 -0.69 -11.77 -8.89
N ASP A 181 -0.19 -12.32 -7.80
CA ASP A 181 -0.98 -13.08 -6.84
C ASP A 181 -2.09 -12.22 -6.20
N LEU A 182 -1.75 -10.96 -5.83
CA LEU A 182 -2.69 -10.03 -5.21
C LEU A 182 -3.87 -9.62 -6.09
N LYS A 183 -3.76 -9.74 -7.42
CA LYS A 183 -4.88 -9.48 -8.34
C LYS A 183 -6.05 -10.43 -8.13
N HIS A 184 -5.79 -11.63 -7.64
CA HIS A 184 -6.77 -12.70 -7.47
C HIS A 184 -7.42 -12.70 -6.08
N ILE A 185 -6.95 -11.84 -5.18
CA ILE A 185 -7.50 -11.70 -3.83
C ILE A 185 -8.56 -10.61 -3.84
N HIS A 186 -9.73 -10.90 -3.25
CA HIS A 186 -10.80 -9.93 -3.07
C HIS A 186 -10.65 -9.15 -1.77
N GLY A 187 -11.29 -7.99 -1.71
CA GLY A 187 -11.29 -7.13 -0.53
C GLY A 187 -10.12 -6.13 -0.49
N PRO A 188 -10.03 -5.34 0.58
CA PRO A 188 -8.97 -4.37 0.77
C PRO A 188 -7.65 -5.05 1.15
N LYS A 189 -6.59 -4.75 0.40
CA LYS A 189 -5.25 -5.33 0.57
C LYS A 189 -4.23 -4.25 0.88
N PHE A 190 -3.30 -4.57 1.78
CA PHE A 190 -2.22 -3.68 2.18
C PHE A 190 -0.87 -4.36 1.96
N LEU A 191 -0.12 -3.92 0.96
CA LEU A 191 1.23 -4.39 0.66
C LEU A 191 2.25 -3.43 1.26
N HIS A 192 3.12 -3.93 2.14
CA HIS A 192 4.19 -3.17 2.76
C HIS A 192 5.53 -3.51 2.10
#